data_32709250537c7ff89b61dc5ad0f545b2
#
_entry.id   32709250537c7ff89b61dc5ad0f545b2
#
_cell.length_a   1.000
_cell.length_b   1.000
_cell.length_c   1.000
_cell.angle_alpha   90.00
_cell.angle_beta   90.00
_cell.angle_gamma   90.00
#
_symmetry.space_group_name_H-M   'P 1'
#
loop_
_entity.id
_entity.type
_entity.pdbx_description
1 polymer ?
#
loop_
_entity_poly.entity_id
_entity_poly.type
_entity_poly.pdbx_seq_one_letter_code
_entity_poly.pdbx_strand_id
1 'polypeptide(L)'
;MITAYKHALHHPSQIIETEINHSASWINVVEPDREEIEGLMEFYNIPEDFIRDPLDSEESARIEYDEDTGYSLIIIDLPIVNSTNRRVLSFVTIPLGIIIGNGIVMTVCDAENEFLENFAKQEDINLKFHSRFALEILTTIANHYNRNLRLLNKSRIRIERELKNNITNKQLFKLMEVEKSLVYFLAAL
;
A
#
# COMPACT_ATOMS: atom_id res chain seq x y z
N MET A 1 10.11 6.79 7.99
CA MET A 1 9.73 8.17 7.53
C MET A 1 8.23 8.38 7.70
N ILE A 2 7.83 9.47 8.33
CA ILE A 2 6.41 9.78 8.61
C ILE A 2 6.03 11.08 7.93
N THR A 3 4.93 11.08 7.20
CA THR A 3 4.37 12.28 6.55
C THR A 3 2.92 12.46 6.99
N ALA A 4 2.58 13.62 7.51
CA ALA A 4 1.23 13.92 7.97
C ALA A 4 0.54 14.90 7.01
N TYR A 5 -0.76 14.71 6.79
CA TYR A 5 -1.58 15.50 5.88
C TYR A 5 -2.83 16.03 6.55
N LYS A 6 -3.26 17.21 6.12
CA LYS A 6 -4.57 17.81 6.47
C LYS A 6 -5.18 18.51 5.26
N HIS A 7 -6.44 18.89 5.35
CA HIS A 7 -7.06 19.74 4.34
C HIS A 7 -6.43 21.13 4.26
N ALA A 8 -6.27 21.65 3.05
CA ALA A 8 -5.92 23.05 2.86
C ALA A 8 -7.08 23.97 3.33
N LEU A 9 -6.75 25.07 4.01
CA LEU A 9 -7.74 25.96 4.61
C LEU A 9 -8.77 26.55 3.61
N HIS A 10 -8.36 26.75 2.37
CA HIS A 10 -9.20 27.39 1.33
C HIS A 10 -9.62 26.44 0.20
N HIS A 11 -9.16 25.17 0.22
CA HIS A 11 -9.44 24.16 -0.78
C HIS A 11 -9.71 22.82 -0.11
N PRO A 12 -10.96 22.53 0.28
CA PRO A 12 -11.29 21.33 1.06
C PRO A 12 -11.11 20.00 0.30
N SER A 13 -10.85 20.05 -1.01
CA SER A 13 -10.49 18.89 -1.83
C SER A 13 -8.98 18.74 -2.06
N GLN A 14 -8.15 19.62 -1.50
CA GLN A 14 -6.71 19.51 -1.54
C GLN A 14 -6.16 19.22 -0.16
N ILE A 15 -5.16 18.33 -0.11
CA ILE A 15 -4.41 18.03 1.09
C ILE A 15 -3.04 18.73 1.05
N ILE A 16 -2.56 19.11 2.21
CA ILE A 16 -1.24 19.69 2.40
C ILE A 16 -0.51 18.93 3.50
N GLU A 17 0.80 18.84 3.36
CA GLU A 17 1.64 18.32 4.43
C GLU A 17 1.58 19.23 5.66
N THR A 18 1.69 18.62 6.82
CA THR A 18 1.65 19.29 8.12
C THR A 18 2.57 18.57 9.11
N GLU A 19 2.86 19.20 10.22
CA GLU A 19 3.49 18.51 11.35
C GLU A 19 2.52 17.50 11.97
N ILE A 20 3.08 16.47 12.62
CA ILE A 20 2.31 15.50 13.39
C ILE A 20 1.69 16.23 14.59
N ASN A 21 0.38 16.41 14.55
CA ASN A 21 -0.38 17.04 15.60
C ASN A 21 -1.86 16.63 15.49
N HIS A 22 -2.69 17.03 16.45
CA HIS A 22 -4.12 16.69 16.46
C HIS A 22 -4.94 17.28 15.30
N SER A 23 -4.37 18.13 14.45
CA SER A 23 -5.04 18.62 13.22
C SER A 23 -4.72 17.76 11.99
N ALA A 24 -3.78 16.84 12.07
CA ALA A 24 -3.51 15.89 11.01
C ALA A 24 -4.70 14.93 10.87
N SER A 25 -5.08 14.63 9.65
CA SER A 25 -6.21 13.73 9.36
C SER A 25 -5.78 12.46 8.64
N TRP A 26 -4.63 12.48 7.96
CA TRP A 26 -3.98 11.30 7.41
C TRP A 26 -2.50 11.31 7.73
N ILE A 27 -2.00 10.19 8.24
CA ILE A 27 -0.60 9.98 8.59
C ILE A 27 -0.09 8.81 7.75
N ASN A 28 0.90 9.06 6.92
CA ASN A 28 1.55 8.03 6.11
C ASN A 28 2.88 7.64 6.75
N VAL A 29 3.00 6.39 7.15
CA VAL A 29 4.14 5.81 7.87
C VAL A 29 4.81 4.79 6.95
N VAL A 30 6.05 5.03 6.58
CA VAL A 30 6.83 4.16 5.69
C VAL A 30 8.17 3.85 6.35
N GLU A 31 8.50 2.56 6.49
CA GLU A 31 9.73 2.09 7.13
C GLU A 31 10.03 2.84 8.45
N PRO A 32 9.10 2.84 9.43
CA PRO A 32 9.31 3.56 10.67
C PRO A 32 10.38 2.87 11.52
N ASP A 33 11.19 3.66 12.20
CA ASP A 33 12.08 3.14 13.22
C ASP A 33 11.32 2.89 14.54
N ARG A 34 12.03 2.33 15.52
CA ARG A 34 11.43 1.99 16.81
C ARG A 34 10.94 3.23 17.57
N GLU A 35 11.68 4.34 17.54
CA GLU A 35 11.33 5.58 18.25
C GLU A 35 10.10 6.22 17.59
N GLU A 36 10.01 6.19 16.26
CA GLU A 36 8.84 6.64 15.50
C GLU A 36 7.60 5.82 15.86
N ILE A 37 7.70 4.48 15.97
CA ILE A 37 6.59 3.61 16.37
C ILE A 37 6.12 3.94 17.79
N GLU A 38 7.05 3.97 18.77
CA GLU A 38 6.74 4.27 20.16
C GLU A 38 6.09 5.67 20.30
N GLY A 39 6.58 6.66 19.56
CA GLY A 39 6.01 8.01 19.55
C GLY A 39 4.59 8.08 18.97
N LEU A 40 4.30 7.34 17.89
CA LEU A 40 2.95 7.27 17.30
C LEU A 40 1.97 6.57 18.24
N MET A 41 2.38 5.47 18.86
CA MET A 41 1.58 4.73 19.83
C MET A 41 1.19 5.62 21.02
N GLU A 42 2.15 6.32 21.60
CA GLU A 42 1.90 7.20 22.75
C GLU A 42 1.02 8.40 22.35
N PHE A 43 1.31 9.05 21.23
CA PHE A 43 0.62 10.27 20.82
C PHE A 43 -0.84 10.05 20.42
N TYR A 44 -1.12 8.94 19.67
CA TYR A 44 -2.46 8.64 19.16
C TYR A 44 -3.19 7.56 19.96
N ASN A 45 -2.55 6.92 20.94
CA ASN A 45 -3.08 5.78 21.70
C ASN A 45 -3.53 4.62 20.79
N ILE A 46 -2.68 4.28 19.81
CA ILE A 46 -2.91 3.16 18.87
C ILE A 46 -2.34 1.88 19.47
N PRO A 47 -3.02 0.72 19.37
CA PRO A 47 -2.48 -0.57 19.76
C PRO A 47 -1.15 -0.88 19.03
N GLU A 48 -0.19 -1.45 19.74
CA GLU A 48 1.14 -1.75 19.19
C GLU A 48 1.06 -2.64 17.96
N ASP A 49 0.25 -3.69 18.02
CA ASP A 49 0.08 -4.66 16.94
C ASP A 49 -0.44 -3.99 15.65
N PHE A 50 -1.31 -2.96 15.76
CA PHE A 50 -1.86 -2.25 14.61
C PHE A 50 -0.80 -1.52 13.78
N ILE A 51 0.32 -1.10 14.42
CA ILE A 51 1.44 -0.47 13.72
C ILE A 51 2.48 -1.52 13.30
N ARG A 52 2.70 -2.59 14.12
CA ARG A 52 3.76 -3.56 13.87
C ARG A 52 3.38 -4.63 12.85
N ASP A 53 2.15 -5.12 12.89
CA ASP A 53 1.73 -6.21 12.00
C ASP A 53 1.86 -5.84 10.51
N PRO A 54 1.50 -4.65 10.04
CA PRO A 54 1.72 -4.27 8.64
C PRO A 54 3.20 -4.17 8.23
N LEU A 55 4.14 -4.22 9.17
CA LEU A 55 5.58 -4.21 8.90
C LEU A 55 6.16 -5.62 8.75
N ASP A 56 5.38 -6.66 9.06
CA ASP A 56 5.76 -8.06 8.80
C ASP A 56 5.37 -8.44 7.37
N SER A 57 6.37 -8.77 6.56
CA SER A 57 6.18 -9.16 5.16
C SER A 57 5.35 -10.44 4.94
N GLU A 58 5.16 -11.25 5.98
CA GLU A 58 4.38 -12.49 5.95
C GLU A 58 2.97 -12.32 6.53
N GLU A 59 2.59 -11.10 6.90
CA GLU A 59 1.29 -10.82 7.50
C GLU A 59 0.15 -11.01 6.48
N SER A 60 -0.98 -11.52 6.98
CA SER A 60 -2.14 -11.86 6.15
C SER A 60 -3.19 -10.76 6.13
N ALA A 61 -3.83 -10.57 4.98
CA ALA A 61 -4.94 -9.63 4.81
C ALA A 61 -6.08 -9.94 5.80
N ARG A 62 -6.49 -8.94 6.60
CA ARG A 62 -7.57 -9.06 7.59
C ARG A 62 -8.15 -7.71 7.96
N ILE A 63 -9.27 -7.75 8.66
CA ILE A 63 -9.87 -6.58 9.31
C ILE A 63 -10.00 -6.90 10.80
N GLU A 64 -9.58 -5.97 11.64
CA GLU A 64 -9.62 -6.08 13.09
C GLU A 64 -10.18 -4.80 13.71
N TYR A 65 -10.85 -4.91 14.86
CA TYR A 65 -11.36 -3.80 15.62
C TYR A 65 -10.99 -3.95 17.09
N ASP A 66 -10.38 -2.93 17.65
CA ASP A 66 -10.03 -2.87 19.07
C ASP A 66 -11.10 -2.06 19.81
N GLU A 67 -11.82 -2.73 20.75
CA GLU A 67 -12.91 -2.14 21.50
C GLU A 67 -12.42 -1.12 22.54
N ASP A 68 -11.20 -1.30 23.06
CA ASP A 68 -10.66 -0.46 24.14
C ASP A 68 -10.22 0.90 23.60
N THR A 69 -9.60 0.95 22.44
CA THR A 69 -9.11 2.18 21.82
C THR A 69 -10.05 2.76 20.75
N GLY A 70 -10.96 1.94 20.20
CA GLY A 70 -11.89 2.33 19.14
C GLY A 70 -11.25 2.43 17.76
N TYR A 71 -10.06 1.88 17.56
CA TYR A 71 -9.42 1.81 16.25
C TYR A 71 -9.84 0.55 15.47
N SER A 72 -9.89 0.70 14.16
CA SER A 72 -9.99 -0.43 13.21
C SER A 72 -8.70 -0.52 12.41
N LEU A 73 -8.19 -1.73 12.23
CA LEU A 73 -7.08 -2.05 11.34
C LEU A 73 -7.61 -2.82 10.13
N ILE A 74 -7.18 -2.43 8.94
CA ILE A 74 -7.36 -3.19 7.69
C ILE A 74 -5.96 -3.47 7.16
N ILE A 75 -5.57 -4.73 7.07
CA ILE A 75 -4.35 -5.14 6.38
C ILE A 75 -4.73 -5.65 5.00
N ILE A 76 -4.08 -5.14 3.97
CA ILE A 76 -4.23 -5.53 2.58
C ILE A 76 -2.86 -5.56 1.90
N ASP A 77 -2.66 -6.49 0.99
CA ASP A 77 -1.45 -6.52 0.21
C ASP A 77 -1.44 -5.46 -0.90
N LEU A 78 -0.34 -4.73 -1.03
CA LEU A 78 -0.10 -3.74 -2.07
C LEU A 78 0.86 -4.31 -3.12
N PRO A 79 0.47 -4.37 -4.42
CA PRO A 79 1.38 -4.83 -5.46
C PRO A 79 2.42 -3.75 -5.80
N ILE A 80 3.69 -4.10 -5.68
CA ILE A 80 4.82 -3.24 -6.05
C ILE A 80 5.68 -3.88 -7.12
N VAL A 81 6.41 -3.06 -7.88
CA VAL A 81 7.35 -3.57 -8.89
C VAL A 81 8.53 -4.23 -8.21
N ASN A 82 8.86 -5.45 -8.60
CA ASN A 82 10.05 -6.14 -8.12
C ASN A 82 11.33 -5.49 -8.69
N SER A 83 11.98 -4.67 -7.89
CA SER A 83 13.20 -3.95 -8.28
C SER A 83 14.45 -4.86 -8.39
N THR A 84 14.39 -6.07 -7.82
CA THR A 84 15.50 -7.02 -7.81
C THR A 84 15.83 -7.52 -9.21
N ASN A 85 14.84 -7.57 -10.11
CA ASN A 85 15.01 -8.05 -11.47
C ASN A 85 14.65 -6.99 -12.52
N ARG A 86 15.57 -6.07 -12.80
CA ARG A 86 15.38 -5.00 -13.81
C ARG A 86 15.21 -5.48 -15.26
N ARG A 87 15.38 -6.79 -15.55
CA ARG A 87 15.31 -7.34 -16.92
C ARG A 87 13.93 -7.81 -17.33
N VAL A 88 13.06 -8.07 -16.36
CA VAL A 88 11.69 -8.57 -16.57
C VAL A 88 10.76 -7.81 -15.66
N LEU A 89 9.64 -7.34 -16.22
CA LEU A 89 8.59 -6.75 -15.40
C LEU A 89 7.98 -7.87 -14.53
N SER A 90 8.18 -7.79 -13.25
CA SER A 90 7.59 -8.67 -12.24
C SER A 90 7.13 -7.86 -11.03
N PHE A 91 6.22 -8.41 -10.26
CA PHE A 91 5.63 -7.78 -9.10
C PHE A 91 5.75 -8.70 -7.89
N VAL A 92 5.83 -8.08 -6.73
CA VAL A 92 5.66 -8.71 -5.42
C VAL A 92 4.57 -7.95 -4.67
N THR A 93 4.07 -8.51 -3.59
CA THR A 93 3.12 -7.83 -2.70
C THR A 93 3.81 -7.50 -1.38
N ILE A 94 3.40 -6.40 -0.78
CA ILE A 94 3.79 -5.99 0.57
C ILE A 94 2.53 -5.67 1.37
N PRO A 95 2.47 -5.99 2.67
CA PRO A 95 1.37 -5.57 3.51
C PRO A 95 1.30 -4.05 3.61
N LEU A 96 0.07 -3.54 3.60
CA LEU A 96 -0.28 -2.16 3.89
C LEU A 96 -1.35 -2.16 4.97
N GLY A 97 -1.04 -1.61 6.14
CA GLY A 97 -2.00 -1.34 7.19
C GLY A 97 -2.74 -0.03 6.94
N ILE A 98 -4.06 -0.04 7.11
CA ILE A 98 -4.91 1.15 7.13
C ILE A 98 -5.60 1.18 8.49
N ILE A 99 -5.18 2.07 9.37
CA ILE A 99 -5.69 2.23 10.72
C ILE A 99 -6.65 3.41 10.71
N ILE A 100 -7.86 3.21 11.26
CA ILE A 100 -8.93 4.21 11.27
C ILE A 100 -9.45 4.34 12.68
N GLY A 101 -9.44 5.53 13.23
CA GLY A 101 -10.00 5.81 14.56
C GLY A 101 -9.65 7.20 15.04
N ASN A 102 -10.31 7.65 16.09
CA ASN A 102 -10.03 8.90 16.82
C ASN A 102 -9.78 10.14 15.93
N GLY A 103 -10.45 10.22 14.79
CA GLY A 103 -10.37 11.39 13.89
C GLY A 103 -9.18 11.35 12.92
N ILE A 104 -8.49 10.21 12.78
CA ILE A 104 -7.38 10.04 11.83
C ILE A 104 -7.55 8.79 10.97
N VAL A 105 -6.84 8.79 9.85
CA VAL A 105 -6.47 7.58 9.12
C VAL A 105 -4.94 7.50 9.11
N MET A 106 -4.39 6.34 9.43
CA MET A 106 -2.95 6.10 9.33
C MET A 106 -2.71 4.96 8.35
N THR A 107 -1.76 5.14 7.44
CA THR A 107 -1.28 4.08 6.55
C THR A 107 0.12 3.68 6.97
N VAL A 108 0.38 2.38 7.07
CA VAL A 108 1.66 1.82 7.56
C VAL A 108 2.16 0.76 6.59
N CYS A 109 3.40 0.85 6.13
CA CYS A 109 4.07 -0.19 5.34
C CYS A 109 5.58 -0.20 5.55
N ASP A 110 6.21 -1.35 5.26
CA ASP A 110 7.65 -1.59 5.44
C ASP A 110 8.46 -1.41 4.13
N ALA A 111 7.98 -0.63 3.20
CA ALA A 111 8.73 -0.29 2.00
C ALA A 111 8.29 1.02 1.38
N GLU A 112 9.26 1.79 0.87
CA GLU A 112 8.97 2.92 0.00
C GLU A 112 8.19 2.45 -1.23
N ASN A 113 7.12 3.14 -1.55
CA ASN A 113 6.31 2.83 -2.72
C ASN A 113 5.70 4.10 -3.33
N GLU A 114 5.72 4.13 -4.65
CA GLU A 114 5.16 5.25 -5.42
C GLU A 114 3.62 5.32 -5.32
N PHE A 115 2.96 4.28 -4.81
CA PHE A 115 1.50 4.21 -4.76
C PHE A 115 0.92 5.28 -3.84
N LEU A 116 1.35 5.31 -2.56
CA LEU A 116 0.85 6.28 -1.58
C LEU A 116 1.30 7.71 -1.90
N GLU A 117 2.52 7.88 -2.42
CA GLU A 117 2.98 9.19 -2.88
C GLU A 117 2.13 9.73 -4.05
N ASN A 118 1.82 8.88 -5.02
CA ASN A 118 0.96 9.26 -6.14
C ASN A 118 -0.49 9.44 -5.71
N PHE A 119 -0.96 8.67 -4.71
CA PHE A 119 -2.26 8.83 -4.12
C PHE A 119 -2.39 10.20 -3.44
N ALA A 120 -1.38 10.63 -2.66
CA ALA A 120 -1.36 11.93 -2.00
C ALA A 120 -1.39 13.13 -2.97
N LYS A 121 -0.95 12.94 -4.20
CA LYS A 121 -0.93 13.97 -5.27
C LYS A 121 -2.25 14.04 -6.06
N GLN A 122 -3.23 13.18 -5.78
CA GLN A 122 -4.52 13.21 -6.47
C GLN A 122 -5.33 14.44 -6.08
N GLU A 123 -6.11 14.93 -7.02
CA GLU A 123 -7.12 15.96 -6.78
C GLU A 123 -8.35 15.31 -6.12
N ASP A 124 -9.14 16.09 -5.38
CA ASP A 124 -10.40 15.68 -4.74
C ASP A 124 -10.30 14.67 -3.59
N ILE A 125 -9.15 14.60 -2.89
CA ILE A 125 -9.02 13.82 -1.66
C ILE A 125 -9.85 14.46 -0.54
N ASN A 126 -10.74 13.67 0.07
CA ASN A 126 -11.57 14.12 1.17
C ASN A 126 -11.25 13.38 2.47
N LEU A 127 -10.45 14.00 3.34
CA LEU A 127 -10.07 13.45 4.65
C LEU A 127 -11.17 13.61 5.72
N LYS A 128 -12.28 14.31 5.43
CA LYS A 128 -13.34 14.58 6.43
C LYS A 128 -14.09 13.31 6.84
N PHE A 129 -14.21 12.36 5.92
CA PHE A 129 -14.90 11.09 6.14
C PHE A 129 -13.88 9.94 6.11
N HIS A 130 -13.30 9.61 7.26
CA HIS A 130 -12.18 8.66 7.39
C HIS A 130 -12.46 7.29 6.77
N SER A 131 -13.65 6.70 7.02
CA SER A 131 -14.02 5.42 6.42
C SER A 131 -14.15 5.50 4.90
N ARG A 132 -14.66 6.62 4.37
CA ARG A 132 -14.73 6.83 2.93
C ARG A 132 -13.33 6.98 2.33
N PHE A 133 -12.46 7.73 3.01
CA PHE A 133 -11.07 7.89 2.58
C PHE A 133 -10.33 6.54 2.55
N ALA A 134 -10.50 5.69 3.56
CA ALA A 134 -9.97 4.33 3.55
C ALA A 134 -10.51 3.49 2.38
N LEU A 135 -11.80 3.59 2.08
CA LEU A 135 -12.39 2.92 0.90
C LEU A 135 -11.85 3.46 -0.43
N GLU A 136 -11.50 4.74 -0.51
CA GLU A 136 -10.84 5.33 -1.68
C GLU A 136 -9.44 4.76 -1.87
N ILE A 137 -8.67 4.56 -0.79
CA ILE A 137 -7.38 3.85 -0.83
C ILE A 137 -7.58 2.41 -1.34
N LEU A 138 -8.50 1.64 -0.74
CA LEU A 138 -8.78 0.26 -1.17
C LEU A 138 -9.20 0.15 -2.63
N THR A 139 -10.08 1.06 -3.08
CA THR A 139 -10.52 1.12 -4.49
C THR A 139 -9.35 1.41 -5.43
N THR A 140 -8.44 2.31 -5.01
CA THR A 140 -7.26 2.66 -5.79
C THR A 140 -6.28 1.49 -5.87
N ILE A 141 -6.10 0.73 -4.78
CA ILE A 141 -5.32 -0.52 -4.76
C ILE A 141 -5.92 -1.55 -5.73
N ALA A 142 -7.23 -1.77 -5.70
CA ALA A 142 -7.90 -2.69 -6.62
C ALA A 142 -7.70 -2.29 -8.11
N ASN A 143 -7.77 -0.99 -8.41
CA ASN A 143 -7.46 -0.46 -9.73
C ASN A 143 -5.99 -0.67 -10.12
N HIS A 144 -5.08 -0.54 -9.14
CA HIS A 144 -3.66 -0.79 -9.33
C HIS A 144 -3.38 -2.27 -9.67
N TYR A 145 -4.02 -3.22 -8.97
CA TYR A 145 -4.00 -4.65 -9.33
C TYR A 145 -4.47 -4.88 -10.76
N ASN A 146 -5.63 -4.34 -11.14
CA ASN A 146 -6.17 -4.49 -12.49
C ASN A 146 -5.22 -3.95 -13.57
N ARG A 147 -4.57 -2.83 -13.32
CA ARG A 147 -3.56 -2.26 -14.23
C ARG A 147 -2.35 -3.19 -14.36
N ASN A 148 -1.83 -3.68 -13.24
CA ASN A 148 -0.66 -4.55 -13.22
C ASN A 148 -0.93 -5.92 -13.86
N LEU A 149 -2.11 -6.51 -13.64
CA LEU A 149 -2.57 -7.72 -14.33
C LEU A 149 -2.60 -7.55 -15.86
N ARG A 150 -3.07 -6.39 -16.36
CA ARG A 150 -3.03 -6.08 -17.80
C ARG A 150 -1.60 -6.01 -18.34
N LEU A 151 -0.67 -5.45 -17.58
CA LEU A 151 0.75 -5.39 -17.95
C LEU A 151 1.39 -6.78 -17.96
N LEU A 152 1.13 -7.61 -16.95
CA LEU A 152 1.58 -9.00 -16.88
C LEU A 152 1.05 -9.83 -18.07
N ASN A 153 -0.24 -9.69 -18.37
CA ASN A 153 -0.84 -10.41 -19.51
C ASN A 153 -0.23 -10.01 -20.86
N LYS A 154 0.04 -8.71 -21.06
CA LYS A 154 0.76 -8.25 -22.27
C LYS A 154 2.18 -8.83 -22.33
N SER A 155 2.88 -8.88 -21.21
CA SER A 155 4.22 -9.49 -21.12
C SER A 155 4.18 -10.98 -21.44
N ARG A 156 3.23 -11.74 -20.87
CA ARG A 156 3.00 -13.15 -21.13
C ARG A 156 2.79 -13.43 -22.62
N ILE A 157 1.86 -12.71 -23.27
CA ILE A 157 1.57 -12.89 -24.71
C ILE A 157 2.83 -12.65 -25.57
N ARG A 158 3.65 -11.65 -25.22
CA ARG A 158 4.91 -11.37 -25.92
C ARG A 158 5.89 -12.52 -25.77
N ILE A 159 6.07 -13.02 -24.55
CA ILE A 159 6.99 -14.13 -24.24
C ILE A 159 6.53 -15.40 -24.97
N GLU A 160 5.23 -15.72 -24.97
CA GLU A 160 4.68 -16.88 -25.70
C GLU A 160 4.95 -16.83 -27.21
N ARG A 161 4.87 -15.64 -27.83
CA ARG A 161 5.23 -15.47 -29.25
C ARG A 161 6.72 -15.68 -29.50
N GLU A 162 7.57 -15.17 -28.60
CA GLU A 162 9.02 -15.38 -28.68
C GLU A 162 9.38 -16.87 -28.54
N LEU A 163 8.73 -17.60 -27.63
CA LEU A 163 8.93 -19.03 -27.40
C LEU A 163 8.53 -19.91 -28.62
N LYS A 164 7.47 -19.54 -29.37
CA LYS A 164 7.08 -20.26 -30.58
C LYS A 164 8.15 -20.24 -31.66
N ASN A 165 8.97 -19.20 -31.72
CA ASN A 165 10.01 -19.05 -32.73
C ASN A 165 11.34 -19.66 -32.30
N ASN A 166 11.69 -19.57 -31.01
CA ASN A 166 12.92 -20.14 -30.48
C ASN A 166 12.80 -20.26 -28.95
N ILE A 167 12.98 -21.47 -28.43
CA ILE A 167 12.96 -21.72 -26.97
C ILE A 167 14.35 -21.48 -26.40
N THR A 168 14.48 -20.48 -25.55
CA THR A 168 15.73 -20.23 -24.82
C THR A 168 15.49 -20.18 -23.32
N ASN A 169 16.49 -20.50 -22.50
CA ASN A 169 16.41 -20.39 -21.04
C ASN A 169 16.03 -18.98 -20.58
N LYS A 170 16.39 -17.96 -21.36
CA LYS A 170 16.04 -16.57 -21.05
C LYS A 170 14.53 -16.32 -21.14
N GLN A 171 13.83 -16.89 -22.14
CA GLN A 171 12.37 -16.76 -22.26
C GLN A 171 11.65 -17.58 -21.21
N LEU A 172 12.14 -18.78 -20.89
CA LEU A 172 11.58 -19.58 -19.80
C LEU A 172 11.70 -18.84 -18.46
N PHE A 173 12.86 -18.24 -18.18
CA PHE A 173 13.03 -17.43 -16.98
C PHE A 173 12.06 -16.24 -16.91
N LYS A 174 11.85 -15.53 -18.02
CA LYS A 174 10.86 -14.44 -18.07
C LYS A 174 9.43 -14.93 -17.79
N LEU A 175 9.06 -16.11 -18.29
CA LEU A 175 7.74 -16.69 -18.05
C LEU A 175 7.56 -17.06 -16.58
N MET A 176 8.58 -17.63 -15.94
CA MET A 176 8.57 -17.93 -14.51
C MET A 176 8.40 -16.67 -13.63
N GLU A 177 9.01 -15.54 -14.02
CA GLU A 177 8.84 -14.29 -13.29
C GLU A 177 7.39 -13.74 -13.41
N VAL A 178 6.77 -13.88 -14.56
CA VAL A 178 5.35 -13.53 -14.74
C VAL A 178 4.46 -14.46 -13.91
N GLU A 179 4.71 -15.78 -13.94
CA GLU A 179 3.99 -16.76 -13.14
C GLU A 179 4.12 -16.46 -11.63
N LYS A 180 5.33 -16.17 -11.15
CA LYS A 180 5.59 -15.81 -9.76
C LYS A 180 4.78 -14.58 -9.34
N SER A 181 4.72 -13.54 -10.18
CA SER A 181 3.90 -12.35 -9.91
C SER A 181 2.42 -12.68 -9.80
N LEU A 182 1.90 -13.59 -10.63
CA LEU A 182 0.50 -14.03 -10.57
C LEU A 182 0.21 -14.84 -9.31
N VAL A 183 1.18 -15.63 -8.83
CA VAL A 183 1.06 -16.35 -7.55
C VAL A 183 0.97 -15.39 -6.39
N TYR A 184 1.81 -14.34 -6.34
CA TYR A 184 1.69 -13.30 -5.31
C TYR A 184 0.31 -12.63 -5.35
N PHE A 185 -0.18 -12.27 -6.54
CA PHE A 185 -1.49 -11.62 -6.67
C PHE A 185 -2.64 -12.54 -6.28
N LEU A 186 -2.52 -13.84 -6.52
CA LEU A 186 -3.53 -14.82 -6.11
C LEU A 186 -3.53 -15.03 -4.59
N ALA A 187 -2.37 -14.99 -3.94
CA ALA A 187 -2.25 -15.12 -2.50
C ALA A 187 -2.78 -13.89 -1.75
N ALA A 188 -2.73 -12.72 -2.40
CA ALA A 188 -3.13 -11.43 -1.85
C ALA A 188 -4.65 -11.13 -1.95
N LEU A 189 -5.42 -11.92 -2.68
CA LEU A 189 -6.85 -11.76 -2.95
C LEU A 189 -7.72 -12.83 -2.29
#